data_88445712b521b84c8dab2c9fe25eb31b
#
_entry.id   88445712b521b84c8dab2c9fe25eb31b
#
_cell.length_a   1.000
_cell.length_b   1.000
_cell.length_c   1.000
_cell.angle_alpha   90.00
_cell.angle_beta   90.00
_cell.angle_gamma   90.00
#
_symmetry.space_group_name_H-M   'P 1'
#
loop_
_entity.id
_entity.type
_entity.pdbx_description
1 polymer ?
#
loop_
_entity_poly.entity_id
_entity_poly.type
_entity_poly.pdbx_seq_one_letter_code
_entity_poly.pdbx_strand_id
1 'polypeptide(L)'
;MKKLIVTLFAAMILVACNGESTNEENISVKIETEDIKEMVHNYSVRNTEAKSASITSQELLVSDKDGTETIYELPEDEFFVSIAPYINETHPCENHSLTGCQGELGNEQVNVYIEDTEGNVIVDEILQTQANGFIDLWLPRNQTYQIKIEHEGKMVKSEFSTFENDGTCITTMQLI
;
A
#
# COMPACT_ATOMS: atom_id res chain seq x y z
N MET A 1 -78.93 11.33 -36.90
CA MET A 1 -78.52 10.61 -35.69
C MET A 1 -77.05 10.36 -35.81
N LYS A 2 -76.23 11.24 -35.20
CA LYS A 2 -74.80 11.18 -35.24
C LYS A 2 -74.33 10.56 -33.93
N LYS A 3 -73.63 9.38 -33.99
CA LYS A 3 -73.06 8.72 -32.83
C LYS A 3 -71.66 9.30 -32.58
N LEU A 4 -71.52 9.91 -31.42
CA LEU A 4 -70.23 10.43 -30.91
C LEU A 4 -69.49 9.29 -30.24
N ILE A 5 -68.33 8.93 -30.78
CA ILE A 5 -67.39 7.94 -30.17
C ILE A 5 -66.39 8.75 -29.36
N VAL A 6 -66.46 8.60 -28.05
CA VAL A 6 -65.44 9.16 -27.12
C VAL A 6 -64.32 8.09 -26.91
N THR A 7 -63.16 8.38 -27.45
CA THR A 7 -61.97 7.54 -27.25
C THR A 7 -61.28 8.02 -26.02
N LEU A 8 -61.27 7.16 -25.00
CA LEU A 8 -60.52 7.39 -23.73
C LEU A 8 -59.05 7.03 -23.93
N PHE A 9 -58.20 8.03 -23.93
CA PHE A 9 -56.72 7.82 -23.93
C PHE A 9 -56.28 7.59 -22.49
N ALA A 10 -55.90 6.36 -22.17
CA ALA A 10 -55.25 6.03 -20.92
C ALA A 10 -53.73 6.36 -21.05
N ALA A 11 -53.29 7.42 -20.40
CA ALA A 11 -51.89 7.75 -20.29
C ALA A 11 -51.25 6.83 -19.24
N MET A 12 -50.44 5.85 -19.68
CA MET A 12 -49.52 5.09 -18.82
C MET A 12 -48.33 5.99 -18.47
N ILE A 13 -48.28 6.43 -17.22
CA ILE A 13 -47.08 7.07 -16.64
C ILE A 13 -46.10 5.95 -16.26
N LEU A 14 -45.07 5.74 -17.07
CA LEU A 14 -43.90 4.95 -16.70
C LEU A 14 -43.07 5.77 -15.72
N VAL A 15 -43.16 5.44 -14.44
CA VAL A 15 -42.22 5.90 -13.45
C VAL A 15 -40.90 5.12 -13.70
N ALA A 16 -39.96 5.74 -14.39
CA ALA A 16 -38.58 5.27 -14.44
C ALA A 16 -38.00 5.52 -13.06
N CYS A 17 -37.76 4.45 -12.28
CA CYS A 17 -36.86 4.50 -11.17
C CYS A 17 -35.46 4.74 -11.74
N ASN A 18 -35.00 5.98 -11.67
CA ASN A 18 -33.63 6.34 -11.87
C ASN A 18 -32.89 5.83 -10.64
N GLY A 19 -32.29 4.66 -10.75
CA GLY A 19 -31.31 4.19 -9.76
C GLY A 19 -30.12 5.14 -9.81
N GLU A 20 -30.03 5.99 -8.81
CA GLU A 20 -28.83 6.75 -8.52
C GLU A 20 -27.74 5.73 -8.18
N SER A 21 -26.93 5.34 -9.18
CA SER A 21 -25.62 4.76 -8.89
C SER A 21 -24.80 5.91 -8.30
N THR A 22 -24.56 5.85 -7.01
CA THR A 22 -23.50 6.62 -6.37
C THR A 22 -22.20 6.17 -7.03
N ASN A 23 -21.72 6.93 -8.02
CA ASN A 23 -20.34 6.86 -8.42
C ASN A 23 -19.54 7.33 -7.20
N GLU A 24 -18.88 6.41 -6.51
CA GLU A 24 -17.79 6.74 -5.62
C GLU A 24 -16.72 7.36 -6.52
N GLU A 25 -16.61 8.68 -6.53
CA GLU A 25 -15.54 9.39 -7.22
C GLU A 25 -14.27 9.17 -6.41
N ASN A 26 -13.44 8.23 -6.84
CA ASN A 26 -12.07 8.13 -6.35
C ASN A 26 -11.33 9.39 -6.77
N ILE A 27 -10.92 10.19 -5.79
CA ILE A 27 -10.16 11.42 -6.02
C ILE A 27 -8.69 11.04 -6.08
N SER A 28 -8.09 11.09 -7.29
CA SER A 28 -6.64 10.97 -7.44
C SER A 28 -5.97 12.32 -7.20
N VAL A 29 -4.98 12.34 -6.32
CA VAL A 29 -4.25 13.54 -5.90
C VAL A 29 -2.75 13.33 -6.12
N LYS A 30 -2.12 14.29 -6.83
CA LYS A 30 -0.67 14.37 -6.95
C LYS A 30 -0.14 15.41 -5.97
N ILE A 31 0.79 15.02 -5.11
CA ILE A 31 1.45 15.88 -4.13
C ILE A 31 2.97 15.81 -4.32
N GLU A 32 3.72 16.71 -3.67
CA GLU A 32 5.18 16.69 -3.72
C GLU A 32 5.76 15.40 -3.11
N THR A 33 6.90 14.93 -3.64
CA THR A 33 7.53 13.67 -3.25
C THR A 33 7.82 13.57 -1.74
N GLU A 34 8.33 14.63 -1.15
CA GLU A 34 8.62 14.65 0.29
C GLU A 34 7.35 14.57 1.13
N ASP A 35 6.27 15.24 0.71
CA ASP A 35 4.98 15.21 1.40
C ASP A 35 4.36 13.81 1.38
N ILE A 36 4.46 13.06 0.25
CA ILE A 36 3.95 11.69 0.18
C ILE A 36 4.76 10.73 1.06
N LYS A 37 6.09 10.86 1.11
CA LYS A 37 6.93 10.05 1.97
C LYS A 37 6.64 10.28 3.45
N GLU A 38 6.47 11.54 3.85
CA GLU A 38 6.08 11.90 5.21
C GLU A 38 4.67 11.34 5.54
N MET A 39 3.72 11.45 4.62
CA MET A 39 2.38 10.90 4.78
C MET A 39 2.41 9.38 4.97
N VAL A 40 3.13 8.64 4.13
CA VAL A 40 3.31 7.19 4.26
C VAL A 40 3.92 6.84 5.63
N HIS A 41 4.99 7.53 6.02
CA HIS A 41 5.62 7.33 7.32
C HIS A 41 4.63 7.56 8.47
N ASN A 42 3.86 8.65 8.44
CA ASN A 42 2.90 8.97 9.49
C ASN A 42 1.80 7.92 9.65
N TYR A 43 1.34 7.28 8.57
CA TYR A 43 0.42 6.15 8.64
C TYR A 43 1.11 4.90 9.21
N SER A 44 2.34 4.57 8.76
CA SER A 44 3.11 3.41 9.25
C SER A 44 3.35 3.46 10.76
N VAL A 45 3.75 4.62 11.28
CA VAL A 45 4.01 4.81 12.73
C VAL A 45 2.78 5.20 13.53
N ARG A 46 1.59 5.24 12.89
CA ARG A 46 0.30 5.57 13.51
C ARG A 46 0.21 6.97 14.13
N ASN A 47 0.96 7.93 13.58
CA ASN A 47 0.84 9.34 13.92
C ASN A 47 -0.40 9.99 13.28
N THR A 48 -0.90 9.41 12.19
CA THR A 48 -2.13 9.82 11.50
C THR A 48 -3.12 8.65 11.50
N GLU A 49 -4.38 8.95 11.79
CA GLU A 49 -5.43 7.95 11.83
C GLU A 49 -6.21 7.94 10.51
N ALA A 50 -6.46 6.75 9.98
CA ALA A 50 -7.39 6.47 8.91
C ALA A 50 -8.19 5.20 9.25
N LYS A 51 -9.28 4.94 8.55
CA LYS A 51 -9.96 3.64 8.59
C LYS A 51 -9.05 2.56 8.00
N SER A 52 -8.39 2.87 6.87
CA SER A 52 -7.34 2.05 6.29
C SER A 52 -6.40 2.92 5.45
N ALA A 53 -5.12 2.53 5.41
CA ALA A 53 -4.15 3.05 4.47
C ALA A 53 -3.32 1.87 3.95
N SER A 54 -3.23 1.72 2.63
CA SER A 54 -2.47 0.67 1.96
C SER A 54 -1.68 1.24 0.81
N ILE A 55 -0.54 0.63 0.52
CA ILE A 55 0.38 1.12 -0.49
C ILE A 55 0.70 0.02 -1.50
N THR A 56 0.46 0.34 -2.77
CA THR A 56 0.84 -0.49 -3.93
C THR A 56 2.18 -0.01 -4.49
N SER A 57 2.61 -0.60 -5.58
CA SER A 57 3.81 -0.13 -6.30
C SER A 57 3.68 1.29 -6.86
N GLN A 58 2.48 1.84 -7.03
CA GLN A 58 2.24 3.10 -7.72
C GLN A 58 1.42 4.11 -6.91
N GLU A 59 0.65 3.65 -5.91
CA GLU A 59 -0.36 4.45 -5.25
C GLU A 59 -0.41 4.19 -3.75
N LEU A 60 -0.66 5.25 -2.99
CA LEU A 60 -1.13 5.17 -1.61
C LEU A 60 -2.66 5.35 -1.62
N LEU A 61 -3.37 4.35 -1.14
CA LEU A 61 -4.82 4.34 -1.01
C LEU A 61 -5.20 4.59 0.45
N VAL A 62 -5.93 5.65 0.71
CA VAL A 62 -6.40 6.03 2.06
C VAL A 62 -7.91 6.03 2.09
N SER A 63 -8.48 5.34 3.07
CA SER A 63 -9.91 5.42 3.39
C SER A 63 -10.06 6.07 4.76
N ASP A 64 -10.69 7.22 4.80
CA ASP A 64 -10.94 7.96 6.04
C ASP A 64 -12.10 7.37 6.84
N LYS A 65 -12.25 7.83 8.09
CA LYS A 65 -13.29 7.34 9.02
C LYS A 65 -14.71 7.62 8.55
N ASP A 66 -14.91 8.64 7.72
CA ASP A 66 -16.20 9.00 7.10
C ASP A 66 -16.51 8.19 5.83
N GLY A 67 -15.53 7.39 5.35
CA GLY A 67 -15.66 6.56 4.16
C GLY A 67 -15.17 7.22 2.87
N THR A 68 -14.60 8.42 2.95
CA THR A 68 -13.95 9.07 1.80
C THR A 68 -12.71 8.28 1.41
N GLU A 69 -12.57 7.97 0.12
CA GLU A 69 -11.40 7.31 -0.44
C GLU A 69 -10.57 8.31 -1.24
N THR A 70 -9.28 8.37 -0.94
CA THR A 70 -8.32 9.22 -1.65
C THR A 70 -7.14 8.38 -2.12
N ILE A 71 -6.74 8.60 -3.36
CA ILE A 71 -5.59 7.94 -4.00
C ILE A 71 -4.51 8.99 -4.22
N TYR A 72 -3.31 8.71 -3.74
CA TYR A 72 -2.13 9.54 -3.95
C TYR A 72 -1.14 8.80 -4.83
N GLU A 73 -0.66 9.46 -5.90
CA GLU A 73 0.38 8.92 -6.77
C GLU A 73 1.73 8.89 -6.04
N LEU A 74 2.47 7.78 -6.17
CA LEU A 74 3.81 7.65 -5.62
C LEU A 74 4.87 8.23 -6.57
N PRO A 75 6.11 8.50 -6.08
CA PRO A 75 7.21 8.97 -6.92
C PRO A 75 7.49 8.02 -8.09
N GLU A 76 7.75 8.61 -9.27
CA GLU A 76 8.00 7.84 -10.50
C GLU A 76 9.35 7.12 -10.50
N ASP A 77 10.32 7.60 -9.73
CA ASP A 77 11.71 7.11 -9.66
C ASP A 77 12.00 6.24 -8.45
N GLU A 78 11.11 6.19 -7.46
CA GLU A 78 11.29 5.42 -6.24
C GLU A 78 10.13 4.44 -6.01
N PHE A 79 10.47 3.31 -5.44
CA PHE A 79 9.56 2.23 -5.05
C PHE A 79 9.54 2.10 -3.53
N PHE A 80 8.36 2.10 -2.95
CA PHE A 80 8.19 1.79 -1.53
C PHE A 80 8.24 0.29 -1.30
N VAL A 81 9.04 -0.15 -0.34
CA VAL A 81 9.04 -1.52 0.14
C VAL A 81 9.02 -1.57 1.66
N SER A 82 8.16 -2.39 2.21
CA SER A 82 8.05 -2.63 3.65
C SER A 82 8.41 -4.09 3.95
N ILE A 83 9.43 -4.31 4.78
CA ILE A 83 10.05 -5.61 5.02
C ILE A 83 9.87 -6.00 6.48
N ALA A 84 9.28 -7.18 6.73
CA ALA A 84 9.14 -7.76 8.06
C ALA A 84 10.08 -8.97 8.22
N PRO A 85 11.26 -8.83 8.85
CA PRO A 85 12.03 -9.98 9.29
C PRO A 85 11.30 -10.70 10.41
N TYR A 86 11.43 -12.03 10.47
CA TYR A 86 10.78 -12.84 11.50
C TYR A 86 11.62 -14.05 11.88
N ILE A 87 11.36 -14.64 13.04
CA ILE A 87 11.99 -15.87 13.52
C ILE A 87 11.00 -17.04 13.46
N ASN A 88 9.80 -16.85 14.03
CA ASN A 88 8.82 -17.92 14.20
C ASN A 88 7.52 -17.69 13.44
N GLU A 89 7.04 -16.45 13.38
CA GLU A 89 5.70 -16.13 12.88
C GLU A 89 5.72 -15.06 11.79
N THR A 90 4.99 -15.33 10.73
CA THR A 90 4.76 -14.39 9.61
C THR A 90 3.37 -14.58 9.04
N HIS A 91 2.99 -13.72 8.11
CA HIS A 91 1.73 -13.79 7.38
C HIS A 91 1.96 -13.51 5.89
N PRO A 92 1.16 -14.06 4.98
CA PRO A 92 1.24 -13.69 3.55
C PRO A 92 0.76 -12.24 3.37
N CYS A 93 1.52 -11.48 2.58
CA CYS A 93 1.22 -10.10 2.25
C CYS A 93 1.77 -9.79 0.85
N GLU A 94 1.04 -8.98 0.08
CA GLU A 94 1.46 -8.53 -1.25
C GLU A 94 1.58 -7.00 -1.27
N ASN A 95 0.47 -6.28 -1.04
CA ASN A 95 0.48 -4.84 -0.88
C ASN A 95 0.44 -4.48 0.61
N HIS A 96 1.37 -3.62 1.05
CA HIS A 96 1.51 -3.32 2.46
C HIS A 96 0.34 -2.49 3.00
N SER A 97 -0.29 -2.95 4.07
CA SER A 97 -1.24 -2.16 4.83
C SER A 97 -0.53 -1.40 5.94
N LEU A 98 -0.34 -0.10 5.75
CA LEU A 98 0.32 0.79 6.72
C LEU A 98 -0.39 0.79 8.08
N THR A 99 -1.71 0.64 8.07
CA THR A 99 -2.54 0.64 9.28
C THR A 99 -2.82 -0.75 9.85
N GLY A 100 -2.60 -1.82 9.09
CA GLY A 100 -3.08 -3.17 9.44
C GLY A 100 -2.00 -4.23 9.58
N CYS A 101 -0.93 -4.19 8.78
CA CYS A 101 0.12 -5.20 8.85
C CYS A 101 0.88 -5.19 10.17
N GLN A 102 1.22 -6.40 10.66
CA GLN A 102 1.93 -6.60 11.91
C GLN A 102 2.96 -7.70 11.76
N GLY A 103 4.24 -7.36 11.92
CA GLY A 103 5.38 -8.31 11.95
C GLY A 103 5.71 -8.75 13.37
N GLU A 104 6.56 -9.78 13.49
CA GLU A 104 6.97 -10.37 14.77
C GLU A 104 7.93 -9.46 15.55
N LEU A 105 8.89 -8.84 14.88
CA LEU A 105 10.01 -8.13 15.50
C LEU A 105 9.75 -6.62 15.57
N GLY A 106 8.93 -6.16 16.51
CA GLY A 106 8.63 -4.74 16.70
C GLY A 106 9.66 -4.02 17.57
N ASN A 107 10.13 -2.85 17.11
CA ASN A 107 11.13 -2.00 17.80
C ASN A 107 12.51 -2.66 18.01
N GLU A 108 12.88 -3.61 17.16
CA GLU A 108 14.15 -4.33 17.23
C GLU A 108 15.20 -3.71 16.32
N GLN A 109 16.48 -3.77 16.72
CA GLN A 109 17.57 -3.36 15.85
C GLN A 109 18.02 -4.52 14.98
N VAL A 110 18.15 -4.29 13.69
CA VAL A 110 18.60 -5.25 12.69
C VAL A 110 19.70 -4.65 11.82
N ASN A 111 20.69 -5.43 11.45
CA ASN A 111 21.67 -5.02 10.44
C ASN A 111 21.07 -5.31 9.06
N VAL A 112 20.95 -4.30 8.22
CA VAL A 112 20.40 -4.41 6.87
C VAL A 112 21.48 -4.06 5.86
N TYR A 113 21.72 -4.99 4.92
CA TYR A 113 22.59 -4.78 3.78
C TYR A 113 21.80 -5.06 2.50
N ILE A 114 21.78 -4.11 1.58
CA ILE A 114 21.13 -4.22 0.28
C ILE A 114 22.11 -3.78 -0.80
N GLU A 115 22.26 -4.61 -1.84
CA GLU A 115 23.03 -4.29 -3.03
C GLU A 115 22.22 -4.59 -4.29
N ASP A 116 22.53 -3.88 -5.37
CA ASP A 116 21.97 -4.15 -6.69
C ASP A 116 22.68 -5.32 -7.39
N THR A 117 22.25 -5.70 -8.58
CA THR A 117 22.85 -6.79 -9.37
C THR A 117 24.24 -6.48 -9.91
N GLU A 118 24.67 -5.21 -9.87
CA GLU A 118 26.03 -4.78 -10.25
C GLU A 118 26.98 -4.79 -9.04
N GLY A 119 26.48 -5.01 -7.82
CA GLY A 119 27.20 -4.99 -6.57
C GLY A 119 27.36 -3.59 -5.97
N ASN A 120 26.59 -2.61 -6.42
CA ASN A 120 26.55 -1.32 -5.77
C ASN A 120 25.73 -1.42 -4.47
N VAL A 121 26.34 -0.99 -3.37
CA VAL A 121 25.67 -0.99 -2.07
C VAL A 121 24.68 0.17 -1.98
N ILE A 122 23.44 -0.17 -1.69
CA ILE A 122 22.32 0.79 -1.56
C ILE A 122 22.05 1.10 -0.08
N VAL A 123 22.08 0.05 0.77
CA VAL A 123 21.88 0.17 2.22
C VAL A 123 22.96 -0.69 2.92
N ASP A 124 23.63 -0.14 3.91
CA ASP A 124 24.52 -0.87 4.84
C ASP A 124 24.44 -0.20 6.23
N GLU A 125 23.36 -0.48 6.94
CA GLU A 125 23.00 0.25 8.15
C GLU A 125 22.37 -0.66 9.22
N ILE A 126 22.47 -0.20 10.47
CA ILE A 126 21.64 -0.72 11.57
C ILE A 126 20.34 0.06 11.55
N LEU A 127 19.25 -0.60 11.19
CA LEU A 127 17.91 -0.02 11.20
C LEU A 127 17.11 -0.54 12.38
N GLN A 128 16.17 0.27 12.84
CA GLN A 128 15.19 -0.16 13.83
C GLN A 128 13.87 -0.48 13.12
N THR A 129 13.34 -1.69 13.34
CA THR A 129 11.98 -1.99 12.92
C THR A 129 11.00 -1.08 13.64
N GLN A 130 9.94 -0.67 12.97
CA GLN A 130 8.88 0.11 13.59
C GLN A 130 8.11 -0.74 14.63
N ALA A 131 7.21 -0.10 15.38
CA ALA A 131 6.37 -0.81 16.36
C ALA A 131 5.50 -1.91 15.75
N ASN A 132 5.20 -1.81 14.46
CA ASN A 132 4.50 -2.84 13.68
C ASN A 132 5.40 -3.98 13.18
N GLY A 133 6.72 -3.95 13.47
CA GLY A 133 7.67 -4.99 13.08
C GLY A 133 8.20 -4.89 11.66
N PHE A 134 7.98 -3.78 10.97
CA PHE A 134 8.41 -3.57 9.60
C PHE A 134 9.54 -2.54 9.51
N ILE A 135 10.30 -2.62 8.42
CA ILE A 135 11.27 -1.62 7.97
C ILE A 135 10.75 -1.07 6.65
N ASP A 136 10.49 0.23 6.59
CA ASP A 136 10.02 0.91 5.40
C ASP A 136 11.19 1.58 4.68
N LEU A 137 11.33 1.30 3.40
CA LEU A 137 12.39 1.83 2.54
C LEU A 137 11.81 2.40 1.24
N TRP A 138 12.47 3.44 0.74
CA TRP A 138 12.27 3.94 -0.62
C TRP A 138 13.52 3.64 -1.42
N LEU A 139 13.39 2.86 -2.49
CA LEU A 139 14.49 2.38 -3.31
C LEU A 139 14.27 2.76 -4.77
N PRO A 140 15.33 2.91 -5.58
CA PRO A 140 15.19 3.09 -7.02
C PRO A 140 14.30 2.01 -7.65
N ARG A 141 13.45 2.41 -8.60
CA ARG A 141 12.55 1.51 -9.33
C ARG A 141 13.29 0.69 -10.38
N ASN A 142 12.62 -0.37 -10.83
CA ASN A 142 13.02 -1.23 -11.95
C ASN A 142 14.38 -1.91 -11.73
N GLN A 143 14.64 -2.30 -10.50
CA GLN A 143 15.86 -2.99 -10.07
C GLN A 143 15.54 -4.32 -9.40
N THR A 144 16.53 -5.20 -9.39
CA THR A 144 16.58 -6.39 -8.54
C THR A 144 17.66 -6.20 -7.51
N TYR A 145 17.36 -6.55 -6.26
CA TYR A 145 18.24 -6.36 -5.11
C TYR A 145 18.50 -7.66 -4.39
N GLN A 146 19.75 -7.83 -3.92
CA GLN A 146 20.12 -8.81 -2.92
C GLN A 146 20.03 -8.15 -1.55
N ILE A 147 19.34 -8.79 -0.62
CA ILE A 147 19.21 -8.32 0.75
C ILE A 147 19.78 -9.34 1.74
N LYS A 148 20.46 -8.83 2.75
CA LYS A 148 20.87 -9.59 3.94
C LYS A 148 20.37 -8.85 5.17
N ILE A 149 19.68 -9.57 6.07
CA ILE A 149 19.29 -9.05 7.39
C ILE A 149 19.87 -9.93 8.46
N GLU A 150 20.46 -9.31 9.50
CA GLU A 150 21.00 -9.99 10.66
C GLU A 150 20.40 -9.43 11.95
N HIS A 151 20.04 -10.31 12.88
CA HIS A 151 19.51 -9.97 14.20
C HIS A 151 19.85 -11.07 15.20
N GLU A 152 20.47 -10.71 16.34
CA GLU A 152 20.83 -11.64 17.43
C GLU A 152 21.56 -12.93 16.99
N GLY A 153 22.48 -12.80 16.02
CA GLY A 153 23.28 -13.93 15.50
C GLY A 153 22.55 -14.81 14.48
N LYS A 154 21.30 -14.53 14.17
CA LYS A 154 20.54 -15.13 13.07
C LYS A 154 20.63 -14.28 11.84
N MET A 155 20.47 -14.87 10.66
CA MET A 155 20.50 -14.12 9.40
C MET A 155 19.55 -14.70 8.35
N VAL A 156 19.18 -13.85 7.41
CA VAL A 156 18.52 -14.25 6.16
C VAL A 156 19.21 -13.55 4.98
N LYS A 157 19.27 -14.25 3.85
CA LYS A 157 19.61 -13.66 2.55
C LYS A 157 18.48 -13.99 1.58
N SER A 158 18.08 -13.01 0.80
CA SER A 158 17.03 -13.17 -0.20
C SER A 158 17.23 -12.19 -1.33
N GLU A 159 16.37 -12.30 -2.34
CA GLU A 159 16.28 -11.38 -3.46
C GLU A 159 14.88 -10.80 -3.49
N PHE A 160 14.76 -9.55 -3.90
CA PHE A 160 13.48 -8.90 -4.21
C PHE A 160 13.68 -7.91 -5.35
N SER A 161 12.57 -7.44 -5.91
CA SER A 161 12.60 -6.47 -7.00
C SER A 161 11.62 -5.32 -6.79
N THR A 162 11.78 -4.26 -7.61
CA THR A 162 11.04 -3.00 -7.52
C THR A 162 10.38 -2.62 -8.84
N PHE A 163 9.92 -3.64 -9.58
CA PHE A 163 9.18 -3.42 -10.84
C PHE A 163 7.72 -3.06 -10.57
N GLU A 164 7.05 -2.57 -11.59
CA GLU A 164 5.68 -2.06 -11.52
C GLU A 164 4.66 -3.06 -10.93
N ASN A 165 4.85 -4.36 -11.17
CA ASN A 165 3.94 -5.40 -10.70
C ASN A 165 4.42 -6.12 -9.44
N ASP A 166 5.46 -5.61 -8.78
CA ASP A 166 5.96 -6.22 -7.56
C ASP A 166 5.17 -5.76 -6.34
N GLY A 167 5.05 -6.65 -5.35
CA GLY A 167 4.42 -6.35 -4.08
C GLY A 167 5.28 -5.44 -3.21
N THR A 168 4.65 -4.56 -2.47
CA THR A 168 5.31 -3.64 -1.54
C THR A 168 5.54 -4.23 -0.15
N CYS A 169 5.04 -5.44 0.11
CA CYS A 169 5.10 -6.09 1.42
C CYS A 169 5.93 -7.37 1.36
N ILE A 170 7.08 -7.38 2.03
CA ILE A 170 7.97 -8.53 2.06
C ILE A 170 7.94 -9.18 3.45
N THR A 171 7.32 -10.33 3.55
CA THR A 171 7.10 -11.09 4.79
C THR A 171 7.74 -12.48 4.75
N THR A 172 8.69 -12.69 3.86
CA THR A 172 9.36 -13.98 3.63
C THR A 172 10.78 -14.05 4.22
N MET A 173 11.21 -13.03 4.99
CA MET A 173 12.56 -12.89 5.54
C MET A 173 12.70 -13.63 6.88
N GLN A 174 12.77 -14.98 6.84
CA GLN A 174 12.98 -15.79 8.04
C GLN A 174 14.45 -15.78 8.48
N LEU A 175 14.70 -15.32 9.69
CA LEU A 175 16.00 -15.35 10.36
C LEU A 175 16.29 -16.73 10.96
N ILE A 176 17.36 -17.38 10.52
CA ILE A 176 17.78 -18.71 10.95
C ILE A 176 19.22 -18.74 11.43
#